data_ce2ab4291e0448d0a0c82d3d87be80d2
#
_entry.id   ce2ab4291e0448d0a0c82d3d87be80d2
#
_cell.length_a   1.000
_cell.length_b   1.000
_cell.length_c   1.000
_cell.angle_alpha   90.00
_cell.angle_beta   90.00
_cell.angle_gamma   90.00
#
_symmetry.space_group_name_H-M   'P 1'
#
loop_
_entity.id
_entity.type
_entity.pdbx_description
1 polymer ?
#
loop_
_entity_poly.entity_id
_entity_poly.type
_entity_poly.pdbx_seq_one_letter_code
_entity_poly.pdbx_strand_id
1 'polypeptide(L)'
;MEGLDKLTTLAELLELDIQDSFITLDPGFDSEGAEEEIEIHNLVPIIKPNPRGSKNEVNLHAQFEKFDAIKHIYKERYKVERSFAWEDSYRRLVIRYEKLDIVHEGFKFLAYSMINLRWFIKSK
;
A
#
# COMPACT_ATOMS: atom_id res chain seq x y z
N MET A 1 -9.51 9.30 5.28
CA MET A 1 -8.06 9.00 5.02
C MET A 1 -7.61 9.66 3.73
N GLU A 2 -6.80 10.70 3.82
CA GLU A 2 -6.38 11.49 2.65
C GLU A 2 -5.69 10.66 1.55
N GLY A 3 -4.87 9.69 1.96
CA GLY A 3 -4.19 8.81 1.01
C GLY A 3 -5.14 7.92 0.21
N LEU A 4 -6.23 7.50 0.82
CA LEU A 4 -7.24 6.66 0.17
C LEU A 4 -8.04 7.47 -0.86
N ASP A 5 -8.41 8.70 -0.52
CA ASP A 5 -9.08 9.61 -1.47
C ASP A 5 -8.21 9.91 -2.68
N LYS A 6 -6.91 10.13 -2.47
CA LYS A 6 -5.95 10.34 -3.57
C LYS A 6 -5.81 9.10 -4.45
N LEU A 7 -5.80 7.91 -3.85
CA LEU A 7 -5.71 6.64 -4.59
C LEU A 7 -6.93 6.46 -5.49
N THR A 8 -8.13 6.65 -4.96
CA THR A 8 -9.37 6.49 -5.72
C THR A 8 -9.48 7.51 -6.83
N THR A 9 -9.14 8.77 -6.57
CA THR A 9 -9.10 9.82 -7.59
C THR A 9 -8.11 9.51 -8.71
N LEU A 10 -6.93 9.02 -8.37
CA LEU A 10 -5.92 8.62 -9.36
C LEU A 10 -6.39 7.43 -10.21
N ALA A 11 -7.03 6.45 -9.58
CA ALA A 11 -7.59 5.31 -10.30
C ALA A 11 -8.66 5.74 -11.31
N GLU A 12 -9.53 6.67 -10.93
CA GLU A 12 -10.52 7.26 -11.85
C GLU A 12 -9.87 7.98 -13.03
N LEU A 13 -8.85 8.80 -12.76
CA LEU A 13 -8.11 9.50 -13.81
C LEU A 13 -7.43 8.57 -14.81
N LEU A 14 -6.97 7.42 -14.34
CA LEU A 14 -6.29 6.41 -15.16
C LEU A 14 -7.25 5.36 -15.73
N GLU A 15 -8.55 5.52 -15.51
CA GLU A 15 -9.59 4.57 -15.93
C GLU A 15 -9.31 3.13 -15.41
N LEU A 16 -8.75 3.02 -14.20
CA LEU A 16 -8.48 1.74 -13.54
C LEU A 16 -9.67 1.36 -12.65
N ASP A 17 -10.20 0.19 -12.89
CA ASP A 17 -11.20 -0.39 -12.00
C ASP A 17 -10.52 -1.05 -10.79
N ILE A 18 -10.68 -0.43 -9.62
CA ILE A 18 -10.14 -0.92 -8.35
C ILE A 18 -11.22 -1.42 -7.41
N GLN A 19 -12.48 -1.48 -7.84
CA GLN A 19 -13.58 -2.00 -7.01
C GLN A 19 -13.29 -3.45 -6.61
N ASP A 20 -13.65 -3.79 -5.38
CA ASP A 20 -13.42 -5.10 -4.78
C ASP A 20 -11.94 -5.52 -4.70
N SER A 21 -11.02 -4.60 -4.95
CA SER A 21 -9.58 -4.85 -4.79
C SER A 21 -9.19 -4.92 -3.31
N PHE A 22 -8.20 -5.73 -3.01
CA PHE A 22 -7.65 -5.85 -1.67
C PHE A 22 -6.69 -4.71 -1.38
N ILE A 23 -6.85 -4.06 -0.22
CA ILE A 23 -5.89 -3.09 0.30
C ILE A 23 -5.25 -3.63 1.58
N THR A 24 -3.94 -3.77 1.58
CA THR A 24 -3.19 -4.27 2.73
C THR A 24 -2.55 -3.11 3.49
N LEU A 25 -2.78 -3.05 4.79
CA LEU A 25 -2.26 -1.99 5.66
C LEU A 25 -1.51 -2.56 6.86
N ASP A 26 -0.68 -1.72 7.47
CA ASP A 26 0.03 -2.05 8.69
C ASP A 26 -0.93 -2.26 9.88
N PRO A 27 -0.53 -3.07 10.89
CA PRO A 27 -1.34 -3.26 12.09
C PRO A 27 -1.68 -1.97 12.84
N GLY A 28 -0.95 -0.90 12.63
CA GLY A 28 -1.24 0.42 13.18
C GLY A 28 -2.55 1.03 12.68
N PHE A 29 -3.08 0.56 11.56
CA PHE A 29 -4.38 0.96 11.01
C PHE A 29 -5.53 0.05 11.44
N ASP A 30 -5.28 -0.90 12.33
CA ASP A 30 -6.32 -1.79 12.87
C ASP A 30 -7.28 -1.02 13.80
N SER A 31 -8.27 -0.42 13.18
CA SER A 31 -9.36 0.29 13.85
C SER A 31 -10.65 0.17 13.04
N GLU A 32 -11.78 0.14 13.73
CA GLU A 32 -13.10 0.06 13.08
C GLU A 32 -13.31 1.22 12.10
N GLY A 33 -12.90 2.43 12.47
CA GLY A 33 -13.03 3.60 11.59
C GLY A 33 -12.22 3.51 10.31
N ALA A 34 -11.03 2.90 10.35
CA ALA A 34 -10.22 2.70 9.15
C ALA A 34 -10.82 1.64 8.22
N GLU A 35 -11.33 0.55 8.78
CA GLU A 35 -12.00 -0.50 7.99
C GLU A 35 -13.25 0.03 7.30
N GLU A 36 -14.12 0.74 8.05
CA GLU A 36 -15.32 1.36 7.50
C GLU A 36 -15.02 2.34 6.35
N GLU A 37 -14.00 3.17 6.50
CA GLU A 37 -13.60 4.12 5.47
C GLU A 37 -13.12 3.42 4.19
N ILE A 38 -12.38 2.33 4.32
CA ILE A 38 -11.92 1.52 3.19
C ILE A 38 -13.11 0.87 2.47
N GLU A 39 -14.08 0.35 3.21
CA GLU A 39 -15.29 -0.27 2.67
C GLU A 39 -16.18 0.73 1.92
N ILE A 40 -16.25 1.99 2.39
CA ILE A 40 -16.96 3.08 1.70
C ILE A 40 -16.42 3.29 0.27
N HIS A 41 -15.12 3.08 0.07
CA HIS A 41 -14.49 3.17 -1.25
C HIS A 41 -14.59 1.87 -2.08
N ASN A 42 -15.40 0.91 -1.64
CA ASN A 42 -15.56 -0.40 -2.28
C ASN A 42 -14.25 -1.20 -2.38
N LEU A 43 -13.39 -1.06 -1.39
CA LEU A 43 -12.15 -1.82 -1.26
C LEU A 43 -12.29 -2.84 -0.13
N VAL A 44 -11.53 -3.93 -0.21
CA VAL A 44 -11.50 -4.96 0.82
C VAL A 44 -10.28 -4.78 1.71
N PRO A 45 -10.44 -4.40 2.98
CA PRO A 45 -9.31 -4.19 3.88
C PRO A 45 -8.67 -5.51 4.29
N ILE A 46 -7.35 -5.57 4.26
CA ILE A 46 -6.55 -6.67 4.81
C ILE A 46 -5.53 -6.07 5.77
N ILE A 47 -5.89 -6.08 7.06
CA ILE A 47 -5.10 -5.51 8.13
C ILE A 47 -4.79 -6.62 9.14
N LYS A 48 -3.50 -6.80 9.44
CA LYS A 48 -3.11 -7.73 10.49
C LYS A 48 -3.62 -7.22 11.85
N PRO A 49 -4.36 -8.04 12.62
CA PRO A 49 -4.86 -7.63 13.92
C PRO A 49 -3.76 -7.14 14.86
N ASN A 50 -4.00 -6.03 15.54
CA ASN A 50 -3.07 -5.45 16.50
C ASN A 50 -3.46 -5.86 17.94
N PRO A 51 -2.69 -6.75 18.59
CA PRO A 51 -3.03 -7.23 19.94
C PRO A 51 -2.99 -6.13 21.01
N ARG A 52 -2.29 -5.03 20.74
CA ARG A 52 -2.18 -3.91 21.70
C ARG A 52 -3.44 -3.05 21.79
N GLY A 53 -4.25 -3.03 20.74
CA GLY A 53 -5.48 -2.23 20.66
C GLY A 53 -6.71 -2.94 21.18
N SER A 54 -6.70 -4.27 21.30
CA SER A 54 -7.85 -5.07 21.71
C SER A 54 -7.82 -5.36 23.21
N LYS A 55 -8.90 -5.02 23.89
CA LYS A 55 -9.12 -5.33 25.31
C LYS A 55 -9.83 -6.66 25.54
N ASN A 56 -10.32 -7.30 24.48
CA ASN A 56 -11.15 -8.50 24.57
C ASN A 56 -10.44 -9.65 23.82
N GLU A 57 -9.99 -10.67 24.58
CA GLU A 57 -9.29 -11.84 24.03
C GLU A 57 -10.14 -12.63 23.04
N VAL A 58 -11.45 -12.72 23.25
CA VAL A 58 -12.37 -13.44 22.37
C VAL A 58 -12.46 -12.77 20.99
N ASN A 59 -12.57 -11.45 20.96
CA ASN A 59 -12.58 -10.68 19.71
C ASN A 59 -11.24 -10.77 18.99
N LEU A 60 -10.13 -10.72 19.73
CA LEU A 60 -8.80 -10.86 19.18
C LEU A 60 -8.61 -12.23 18.51
N HIS A 61 -9.04 -13.30 19.16
CA HIS A 61 -8.96 -14.64 18.60
C HIS A 61 -9.77 -14.77 17.30
N ALA A 62 -11.00 -14.25 17.28
CA ALA A 62 -11.83 -14.26 16.09
C ALA A 62 -11.21 -13.44 14.93
N GLN A 63 -10.59 -12.30 15.23
CA GLN A 63 -9.87 -11.49 14.26
C GLN A 63 -8.66 -12.24 13.67
N PHE A 64 -7.88 -12.93 14.50
CA PHE A 64 -6.75 -13.72 14.03
C PHE A 64 -7.16 -14.92 13.18
N GLU A 65 -8.25 -15.60 13.52
CA GLU A 65 -8.81 -16.66 12.67
C GLU A 65 -9.24 -16.15 11.30
N LYS A 66 -9.95 -15.04 11.28
CA LYS A 66 -10.36 -14.36 10.04
C LYS A 66 -9.15 -13.94 9.20
N PHE A 67 -8.11 -13.40 9.85
CA PHE A 67 -6.88 -13.02 9.19
C PHE A 67 -6.11 -14.22 8.64
N ASP A 68 -6.05 -15.33 9.34
CA ASP A 68 -5.34 -16.55 8.90
C ASP A 68 -5.88 -17.07 7.56
N ALA A 69 -7.16 -16.91 7.29
CA ALA A 69 -7.77 -17.29 6.02
C ALA A 69 -7.24 -16.47 4.83
N ILE A 70 -6.80 -15.23 5.06
CA ILE A 70 -6.38 -14.28 4.01
C ILE A 70 -4.91 -13.85 4.14
N LYS A 71 -4.16 -14.42 5.06
CA LYS A 71 -2.75 -14.05 5.31
C LYS A 71 -1.84 -14.21 4.10
N HIS A 72 -2.19 -15.11 3.17
CA HIS A 72 -1.44 -15.29 1.92
C HIS A 72 -1.46 -14.03 1.05
N ILE A 73 -2.55 -13.27 1.06
CA ILE A 73 -2.67 -11.99 0.37
C ILE A 73 -1.83 -10.93 1.09
N TYR A 74 -1.89 -10.90 2.41
CA TYR A 74 -1.11 -9.97 3.23
C TYR A 74 0.41 -10.14 3.04
N LYS A 75 0.89 -11.34 2.81
CA LYS A 75 2.31 -11.63 2.53
C LYS A 75 2.83 -10.92 1.28
N GLU A 76 1.96 -10.60 0.33
CA GLU A 76 2.35 -9.88 -0.89
C GLU A 76 2.83 -8.44 -0.61
N ARG A 77 2.68 -7.93 0.60
CA ARG A 77 3.20 -6.62 1.03
C ARG A 77 4.70 -6.45 0.79
N TYR A 78 5.47 -7.52 0.78
CA TYR A 78 6.90 -7.44 0.49
C TYR A 78 7.20 -6.77 -0.86
N LYS A 79 6.25 -6.75 -1.77
CA LYS A 79 6.39 -6.08 -3.07
C LYS A 79 6.56 -4.57 -2.92
N VAL A 80 5.88 -3.96 -1.94
CA VAL A 80 6.03 -2.53 -1.62
C VAL A 80 7.42 -2.26 -1.04
N GLU A 81 7.87 -3.08 -0.11
CA GLU A 81 9.20 -2.97 0.49
C GLU A 81 10.29 -3.12 -0.57
N ARG A 82 10.11 -4.05 -1.50
CA ARG A 82 11.03 -4.22 -2.62
C ARG A 82 11.04 -3.00 -3.55
N SER A 83 9.90 -2.36 -3.78
CA SER A 83 9.81 -1.13 -4.56
C SER A 83 10.57 0.01 -3.89
N PHE A 84 10.46 0.16 -2.57
CA PHE A 84 11.25 1.13 -1.82
C PHE A 84 12.75 0.84 -1.87
N ALA A 85 13.14 -0.43 -1.78
CA ALA A 85 14.55 -0.82 -1.94
C ALA A 85 15.10 -0.46 -3.33
N TRP A 86 14.30 -0.60 -4.37
CA TRP A 86 14.68 -0.15 -5.71
C TRP A 86 14.79 1.37 -5.81
N GLU A 87 13.85 2.11 -5.19
CA GLU A 87 13.89 3.57 -5.10
C GLU A 87 15.18 4.04 -4.42
N ASP A 88 15.55 3.39 -3.31
CA ASP A 88 16.76 3.69 -2.54
C ASP A 88 18.07 3.47 -3.31
N SER A 89 18.04 2.70 -4.40
CA SER A 89 19.20 2.55 -5.29
C SER A 89 19.51 3.82 -6.10
N TYR A 90 18.58 4.76 -6.15
CA TYR A 90 18.76 6.04 -6.84
C TYR A 90 19.18 7.11 -5.83
N ARG A 91 20.47 7.46 -5.84
CA ARG A 91 21.07 8.41 -4.88
C ARG A 91 20.33 9.73 -4.77
N ARG A 92 19.79 10.23 -5.89
CA ARG A 92 19.05 11.51 -5.92
C ARG A 92 17.76 11.47 -5.12
N LEU A 93 17.16 10.30 -4.95
CA LEU A 93 15.95 10.10 -4.16
C LEU A 93 16.27 9.87 -2.68
N VAL A 94 17.33 9.13 -2.38
CA VAL A 94 17.80 8.87 -1.00
C VAL A 94 18.29 10.15 -0.34
N ILE A 95 19.15 10.88 -1.05
CA ILE A 95 19.63 12.20 -0.62
C ILE A 95 18.80 13.24 -1.38
N ARG A 96 17.82 13.81 -0.72
CA ARG A 96 16.94 14.78 -1.35
C ARG A 96 17.68 16.07 -1.70
N TYR A 97 18.15 16.18 -2.93
CA TYR A 97 18.78 17.39 -3.47
C TYR A 97 17.76 18.46 -3.89
N GLU A 98 16.56 18.05 -4.27
CA GLU A 98 15.54 18.94 -4.80
C GLU A 98 14.79 19.68 -3.69
N LYS A 99 14.69 21.00 -3.80
CA LYS A 99 13.98 21.85 -2.83
C LYS A 99 12.46 21.83 -3.02
N LEU A 100 12.01 21.66 -4.26
CA LEU A 100 10.60 21.62 -4.60
C LEU A 100 10.09 20.18 -4.59
N ASP A 101 9.00 19.94 -3.88
CA ASP A 101 8.38 18.62 -3.78
C ASP A 101 7.98 18.07 -5.15
N ILE A 102 7.42 18.92 -6.03
CA ILE A 102 6.98 18.50 -7.36
C ILE A 102 8.15 17.96 -8.21
N VAL A 103 9.33 18.56 -8.11
CA VAL A 103 10.54 18.11 -8.83
C VAL A 103 11.02 16.77 -8.25
N HIS A 104 11.03 16.63 -6.92
CA HIS A 104 11.40 15.39 -6.25
C HIS A 104 10.46 14.24 -6.64
N GLU A 105 9.16 14.46 -6.64
CA GLU A 105 8.14 13.49 -7.11
C GLU A 105 8.34 13.14 -8.58
N GLY A 106 8.68 14.11 -9.44
CA GLY A 106 9.01 13.87 -10.84
C GLY A 106 10.19 12.91 -11.01
N PHE A 107 11.24 13.03 -10.20
CA PHE A 107 12.36 12.08 -10.20
C PHE A 107 11.97 10.69 -9.72
N LYS A 108 11.06 10.57 -8.76
CA LYS A 108 10.50 9.27 -8.35
C LYS A 108 9.80 8.58 -9.51
N PHE A 109 8.91 9.27 -10.22
CA PHE A 109 8.23 8.73 -11.40
C PHE A 109 9.20 8.31 -12.49
N LEU A 110 10.25 9.09 -12.72
CA LEU A 110 11.30 8.74 -13.67
C LEU A 110 12.05 7.47 -13.26
N ALA A 111 12.41 7.34 -11.98
CA ALA A 111 13.06 6.15 -11.43
C ALA A 111 12.20 4.89 -11.60
N TYR A 112 10.92 4.95 -11.26
CA TYR A 112 9.99 3.83 -11.44
C TYR A 112 9.80 3.47 -12.92
N SER A 113 9.77 4.46 -13.81
CA SER A 113 9.70 4.22 -15.25
C SER A 113 10.93 3.48 -15.75
N MET A 114 12.12 3.82 -15.27
CA MET A 114 13.36 3.13 -15.61
C MET A 114 13.40 1.69 -15.07
N ILE A 115 12.91 1.46 -13.85
CA ILE A 115 12.80 0.13 -13.25
C ILE A 115 11.88 -0.75 -14.10
N ASN A 116 10.72 -0.24 -14.44
CA ASN A 116 9.74 -0.96 -15.26
C ASN A 116 10.27 -1.26 -16.66
N LEU A 117 10.95 -0.31 -17.28
CA LEU A 117 11.57 -0.51 -18.60
C LEU A 117 12.64 -1.59 -18.57
N ARG A 118 13.51 -1.60 -17.58
CA ARG A 118 14.53 -2.65 -17.41
C ARG A 118 13.91 -4.03 -17.24
N TRP A 119 12.85 -4.12 -16.46
CA TRP A 119 12.11 -5.36 -16.28
C TRP A 119 11.50 -5.84 -17.61
N PHE A 120 10.86 -4.95 -18.34
CA PHE A 120 10.25 -5.24 -19.64
C PHE A 120 11.27 -5.74 -20.66
N ILE A 121 12.44 -5.13 -20.74
CA ILE A 121 13.51 -5.55 -21.63
C ILE A 121 14.04 -6.94 -21.24
N LYS A 122 14.20 -7.22 -19.94
CA LYS A 122 14.69 -8.53 -19.47
C LYS A 122 13.69 -9.66 -19.66
N SER A 123 12.40 -9.37 -19.66
CA SER A 123 11.34 -10.37 -19.84
C SER A 123 11.11 -10.79 -21.31
N LYS A 124 11.75 -10.10 -22.23
CA LYS A 124 11.84 -10.49 -23.64
C LYS A 124 13.09 -11.29 -23.90
#